data_5f63b7796d24418b2d0c31d5dc558c33
#
_entry.id   5f63b7796d24418b2d0c31d5dc558c33
#
_cell.length_a   1.000
_cell.length_b   1.000
_cell.length_c   1.000
_cell.angle_alpha   90.00
_cell.angle_beta   90.00
_cell.angle_gamma   90.00
#
_symmetry.space_group_name_H-M   'P 1'
#
loop_
_entity.id
_entity.type
_entity.pdbx_description
1 polymer ?
#
loop_
_entity_poly.entity_id
_entity_poly.type
_entity_poly.pdbx_seq_one_letter_code
_entity_poly.pdbx_strand_id
1 'polypeptide(L)'
;MSDGGGFTGVDLLAEKYYSISPYAYCAGDPLNNVDPDGRLLTDFEDGDGNLVKHIDDGSSAVFQQTGTGVNLHYELNGYNPNSDGSKSPNLTSAIQEQQQLNLQNPALQQNAEGYNETHCNQATQNVMKTVDSAIDNKTPIVVNGRANDMAATLSSGKNPNYLSVSESTASKNAQNGGLSIVDYTNPNPSKSGHIATYSVGVNILEGKIANIGPSSYTGFVPLNGAIGKNKP
;
A
#
# COMPACT_ATOMS: atom_id res chain seq x y z
N MET A 1 6.69 2.40 -32.25
CA MET A 1 7.16 1.06 -31.88
C MET A 1 7.50 0.33 -33.18
N SER A 2 8.61 -0.40 -33.23
CA SER A 2 8.91 -1.29 -34.34
C SER A 2 8.08 -2.57 -34.22
N ASP A 3 7.82 -3.26 -35.30
CA ASP A 3 7.08 -4.55 -35.31
C ASP A 3 7.75 -5.66 -34.46
N GLY A 4 8.92 -5.40 -33.88
CA GLY A 4 9.68 -6.33 -33.04
C GLY A 4 9.66 -5.99 -31.53
N GLY A 5 8.81 -5.10 -31.06
CA GLY A 5 8.70 -4.79 -29.63
C GLY A 5 9.86 -3.97 -29.04
N GLY A 6 10.60 -3.23 -29.88
CA GLY A 6 11.68 -2.35 -29.44
C GLY A 6 11.38 -0.87 -29.71
N PHE A 7 12.16 0.01 -29.13
CA PHE A 7 12.13 1.44 -29.45
C PHE A 7 12.63 1.71 -30.89
N THR A 8 12.07 2.72 -31.55
CA THR A 8 12.55 3.21 -32.86
C THR A 8 13.74 4.17 -32.73
N GLY A 9 14.10 4.58 -31.53
CA GLY A 9 15.26 5.37 -31.17
C GLY A 9 16.00 4.73 -29.99
N VAL A 10 17.16 5.26 -29.66
CA VAL A 10 17.91 4.85 -28.46
C VAL A 10 17.11 5.29 -27.23
N ASP A 11 16.94 4.38 -26.28
CA ASP A 11 16.42 4.69 -24.96
C ASP A 11 17.26 5.79 -24.32
N LEU A 12 16.62 6.82 -23.79
CA LEU A 12 17.30 7.95 -23.14
C LEU A 12 18.10 7.55 -21.91
N LEU A 13 17.80 6.38 -21.33
CA LEU A 13 18.48 5.80 -20.19
C LEU A 13 19.38 4.60 -20.56
N ALA A 14 19.58 4.31 -21.85
CA ALA A 14 20.35 3.16 -22.34
C ALA A 14 21.75 3.03 -21.74
N GLU A 15 22.41 4.16 -21.47
CA GLU A 15 23.72 4.17 -20.82
C GLU A 15 23.74 3.72 -19.36
N LYS A 16 22.54 3.50 -18.75
CA LYS A 16 22.37 3.02 -17.40
C LYS A 16 22.12 1.50 -17.30
N TYR A 17 21.80 0.88 -18.44
CA TYR A 17 21.44 -0.54 -18.55
C TYR A 17 22.39 -1.28 -19.50
N TYR A 18 23.68 -1.31 -19.21
CA TYR A 18 24.71 -1.91 -20.08
C TYR A 18 24.49 -3.36 -20.47
N SER A 19 23.66 -4.10 -19.75
CA SER A 19 23.33 -5.49 -20.03
C SER A 19 22.12 -5.67 -20.97
N ILE A 20 21.42 -4.58 -21.30
CA ILE A 20 20.20 -4.59 -22.11
C ILE A 20 20.46 -3.79 -23.39
N SER A 21 19.87 -4.23 -24.50
CA SER A 21 19.95 -3.49 -25.76
C SER A 21 19.38 -2.08 -25.59
N PRO A 22 20.06 -1.02 -26.07
CA PRO A 22 19.53 0.34 -26.01
C PRO A 22 18.23 0.55 -26.83
N TYR A 23 17.76 -0.45 -27.53
CA TYR A 23 16.50 -0.46 -28.26
C TYR A 23 15.46 -1.41 -27.65
N ALA A 24 15.77 -2.06 -26.51
CA ALA A 24 14.84 -2.98 -25.86
C ALA A 24 13.76 -2.19 -25.11
N TYR A 25 12.50 -2.37 -25.52
CA TYR A 25 11.34 -1.89 -24.79
C TYR A 25 10.96 -2.92 -23.71
N CYS A 26 10.72 -2.47 -22.48
CA CYS A 26 10.35 -3.32 -21.32
C CYS A 26 11.34 -4.48 -21.10
N ALA A 27 12.66 -4.25 -21.22
CA ALA A 27 13.69 -5.26 -21.12
C ALA A 27 13.50 -6.47 -22.08
N GLY A 28 12.72 -6.29 -23.14
CA GLY A 28 12.38 -7.34 -24.11
C GLY A 28 11.17 -8.19 -23.74
N ASP A 29 10.47 -7.89 -22.67
CA ASP A 29 9.25 -8.59 -22.24
C ASP A 29 8.05 -7.61 -22.03
N PRO A 30 7.48 -7.08 -23.13
CA PRO A 30 6.38 -6.12 -23.06
C PRO A 30 5.02 -6.72 -22.66
N LEU A 31 4.94 -8.03 -22.47
CA LEU A 31 3.72 -8.70 -22.00
C LEU A 31 3.59 -8.62 -20.48
N ASN A 32 4.72 -8.66 -19.77
CA ASN A 32 4.76 -8.64 -18.31
C ASN A 32 5.22 -7.29 -17.78
N ASN A 33 5.84 -6.44 -18.61
CA ASN A 33 6.38 -5.15 -18.20
C ASN A 33 5.72 -4.03 -19.00
N VAL A 34 5.32 -2.98 -18.33
CA VAL A 34 4.85 -1.73 -18.95
C VAL A 34 5.87 -0.65 -18.62
N ASP A 35 6.60 -0.22 -19.62
CA ASP A 35 7.53 0.90 -19.53
C ASP A 35 7.21 1.92 -20.64
N PRO A 36 6.28 2.84 -20.39
CA PRO A 36 5.79 3.77 -21.41
C PRO A 36 6.83 4.76 -21.92
N ASP A 37 7.87 5.07 -21.14
CA ASP A 37 8.81 6.15 -21.42
C ASP A 37 10.27 5.88 -20.98
N GLY A 38 10.62 4.63 -20.63
CA GLY A 38 11.99 4.26 -20.22
C GLY A 38 12.36 4.77 -18.83
N ARG A 39 11.37 4.96 -17.96
CA ARG A 39 11.58 5.48 -16.61
C ARG A 39 11.81 4.36 -15.59
N LEU A 40 12.12 4.81 -14.40
CA LEU A 40 12.47 3.99 -13.26
C LEU A 40 11.21 3.47 -12.56
N LEU A 41 11.24 2.20 -12.21
CA LEU A 41 10.09 1.46 -11.72
C LEU A 41 10.30 1.06 -10.26
N THR A 42 9.26 1.26 -9.44
CA THR A 42 9.16 0.57 -8.16
C THR A 42 8.76 -0.88 -8.42
N ASP A 43 9.56 -1.81 -7.91
CA ASP A 43 9.34 -3.24 -8.04
C ASP A 43 8.65 -3.79 -6.79
N PHE A 44 7.67 -4.66 -7.01
CA PHE A 44 7.03 -5.45 -5.96
C PHE A 44 7.27 -6.92 -6.23
N GLU A 45 7.87 -7.60 -5.25
CA GLU A 45 8.27 -9.01 -5.33
C GLU A 45 7.46 -9.86 -4.34
N ASP A 46 7.28 -11.14 -4.66
CA ASP A 46 6.76 -12.12 -3.69
C ASP A 46 7.83 -12.48 -2.63
N GLY A 47 7.48 -13.39 -1.70
CA GLY A 47 8.40 -13.82 -0.65
C GLY A 47 9.64 -14.59 -1.15
N ASP A 48 9.59 -15.10 -2.37
CA ASP A 48 10.69 -15.82 -3.03
C ASP A 48 11.55 -14.91 -3.92
N GLY A 49 11.20 -13.62 -4.01
CA GLY A 49 11.90 -12.62 -4.83
C GLY A 49 11.48 -12.65 -6.31
N ASN A 50 10.36 -13.28 -6.64
CA ASN A 50 9.83 -13.20 -7.99
C ASN A 50 9.03 -11.90 -8.15
N LEU A 51 9.24 -11.23 -9.28
CA LEU A 51 8.53 -10.00 -9.60
C LEU A 51 7.02 -10.25 -9.73
N VAL A 52 6.25 -9.50 -8.94
CA VAL A 52 4.78 -9.48 -8.98
C VAL A 52 4.28 -8.31 -9.81
N LYS A 53 4.92 -7.13 -9.66
CA LYS A 53 4.48 -5.91 -10.31
C LYS A 53 5.58 -4.88 -10.43
N HIS A 54 5.56 -4.12 -11.53
CA HIS A 54 6.29 -2.87 -11.71
C HIS A 54 5.34 -1.66 -11.67
N ILE A 55 5.77 -0.55 -11.10
CA ILE A 55 5.04 0.73 -11.15
C ILE A 55 6.02 1.82 -11.60
N ASP A 56 5.70 2.47 -12.72
CA ASP A 56 6.43 3.65 -13.20
C ASP A 56 6.05 4.86 -12.36
N ASP A 57 6.85 5.13 -11.34
CA ASP A 57 6.62 6.21 -10.38
C ASP A 57 7.88 7.04 -10.07
N GLY A 58 8.95 6.82 -10.84
CA GLY A 58 10.21 7.53 -10.73
C GLY A 58 11.09 7.09 -9.56
N SER A 59 10.71 6.04 -8.84
CA SER A 59 11.50 5.41 -7.78
C SER A 59 12.23 4.17 -8.32
N SER A 60 13.29 3.74 -7.64
CA SER A 60 13.96 2.47 -7.90
C SER A 60 13.82 1.50 -6.73
N ALA A 61 12.86 1.75 -5.85
CA ALA A 61 12.64 0.92 -4.67
C ALA A 61 12.18 -0.49 -5.04
N VAL A 62 12.65 -1.46 -4.28
CA VAL A 62 12.22 -2.85 -4.36
C VAL A 62 11.53 -3.19 -3.05
N PHE A 63 10.25 -3.53 -3.13
CA PHE A 63 9.46 -3.99 -2.01
C PHE A 63 9.23 -5.50 -2.12
N GLN A 64 9.53 -6.24 -1.07
CA GLN A 64 9.33 -7.69 -1.03
C GLN A 64 8.23 -8.07 -0.03
N GLN A 65 7.40 -9.05 -0.40
CA GLN A 65 6.43 -9.62 0.52
C GLN A 65 7.13 -10.36 1.66
N THR A 66 6.72 -10.05 2.88
CA THR A 66 7.21 -10.69 4.11
C THR A 66 6.05 -11.05 5.03
N GLY A 67 6.29 -11.93 5.98
CA GLY A 67 5.24 -12.46 6.83
C GLY A 67 4.36 -13.51 6.14
N THR A 68 3.37 -14.01 6.84
CA THR A 68 2.43 -15.03 6.33
C THR A 68 1.02 -14.83 6.89
N GLY A 69 0.03 -15.36 6.21
CA GLY A 69 -1.37 -15.30 6.66
C GLY A 69 -1.84 -13.86 6.84
N VAL A 70 -2.40 -13.53 8.00
CA VAL A 70 -2.90 -12.17 8.29
C VAL A 70 -1.80 -11.10 8.37
N ASN A 71 -0.54 -11.50 8.53
CA ASN A 71 0.61 -10.61 8.67
C ASN A 71 1.38 -10.39 7.35
N LEU A 72 0.88 -10.89 6.22
CA LEU A 72 1.51 -10.72 4.92
C LEU A 72 1.51 -9.24 4.52
N HIS A 73 2.70 -8.68 4.30
CA HIS A 73 2.88 -7.28 3.92
C HIS A 73 4.14 -7.08 3.10
N TYR A 74 4.24 -5.94 2.43
CA TYR A 74 5.45 -5.50 1.75
C TYR A 74 6.40 -4.78 2.70
N GLU A 75 7.70 -5.05 2.59
CA GLU A 75 8.76 -4.27 3.23
C GLU A 75 9.76 -3.80 2.18
N LEU A 76 10.32 -2.61 2.38
CA LEU A 76 11.40 -2.11 1.53
C LEU A 76 12.62 -3.02 1.68
N ASN A 77 12.97 -3.74 0.61
CA ASN A 77 14.11 -4.66 0.57
C ASN A 77 15.39 -4.02 0.03
N GLY A 78 15.26 -2.87 -0.61
CA GLY A 78 16.41 -2.16 -1.18
C GLY A 78 16.02 -1.35 -2.40
N TYR A 79 17.01 -1.15 -3.28
CA TYR A 79 16.84 -0.39 -4.51
C TYR A 79 17.52 -1.14 -5.65
N ASN A 80 16.93 -1.11 -6.82
CA ASN A 80 17.49 -1.71 -8.01
C ASN A 80 18.89 -1.11 -8.28
N PRO A 81 19.96 -1.91 -8.23
CA PRO A 81 21.35 -1.43 -8.31
C PRO A 81 21.71 -0.87 -9.70
N ASN A 82 20.97 -1.27 -10.72
CA ASN A 82 21.19 -0.83 -12.10
C ASN A 82 20.38 0.42 -12.46
N SER A 83 19.68 0.98 -11.50
CA SER A 83 18.81 2.14 -11.67
C SER A 83 19.44 3.37 -11.02
N ASP A 84 19.43 4.49 -11.76
CA ASP A 84 19.78 5.82 -11.28
C ASP A 84 18.60 6.57 -10.68
N GLY A 85 17.52 5.84 -10.41
CA GLY A 85 16.31 6.37 -9.87
C GLY A 85 16.42 7.03 -8.53
N SER A 86 15.36 7.69 -8.15
CA SER A 86 15.24 8.17 -6.80
C SER A 86 15.40 6.97 -5.84
N LYS A 87 16.36 7.09 -4.93
CA LYS A 87 16.47 6.17 -3.78
C LYS A 87 15.49 6.52 -2.66
N SER A 88 14.52 7.36 -2.95
CA SER A 88 13.38 7.60 -2.08
C SER A 88 12.24 6.73 -2.53
N PRO A 89 11.71 5.85 -1.68
CA PRO A 89 10.58 5.00 -2.05
C PRO A 89 9.34 5.86 -2.30
N ASN A 90 8.53 5.49 -3.28
CA ASN A 90 7.25 6.13 -3.51
C ASN A 90 6.20 5.55 -2.54
N LEU A 91 5.90 6.30 -1.48
CA LEU A 91 4.95 5.86 -0.46
C LEU A 91 3.53 5.69 -1.02
N THR A 92 3.13 6.46 -2.01
CA THR A 92 1.81 6.30 -2.65
C THR A 92 1.68 4.91 -3.26
N SER A 93 2.66 4.51 -4.09
CA SER A 93 2.69 3.18 -4.69
C SER A 93 2.76 2.07 -3.64
N ALA A 94 3.61 2.22 -2.63
CA ALA A 94 3.75 1.24 -1.55
C ALA A 94 2.45 1.03 -0.78
N ILE A 95 1.75 2.12 -0.40
CA ILE A 95 0.47 2.03 0.30
C ILE A 95 -0.61 1.41 -0.59
N GLN A 96 -0.69 1.82 -1.87
CA GLN A 96 -1.68 1.28 -2.81
C GLN A 96 -1.52 -0.23 -3.00
N GLU A 97 -0.31 -0.71 -3.23
CA GLU A 97 -0.05 -2.14 -3.43
C GLU A 97 -0.29 -2.93 -2.14
N GLN A 98 0.07 -2.40 -0.98
CA GLN A 98 -0.26 -3.05 0.29
C GLN A 98 -1.77 -3.11 0.54
N GLN A 99 -2.52 -2.05 0.19
CA GLN A 99 -3.98 -2.06 0.27
C GLN A 99 -4.58 -3.13 -0.65
N GLN A 100 -4.08 -3.26 -1.89
CA GLN A 100 -4.51 -4.31 -2.81
C GLN A 100 -4.19 -5.70 -2.29
N LEU A 101 -2.98 -5.92 -1.79
CA LEU A 101 -2.56 -7.18 -1.19
C LEU A 101 -3.49 -7.57 -0.02
N ASN A 102 -3.81 -6.63 0.86
CA ASN A 102 -4.75 -6.86 1.96
C ASN A 102 -6.15 -7.27 1.47
N LEU A 103 -6.68 -6.57 0.45
CA LEU A 103 -8.00 -6.84 -0.10
C LEU A 103 -8.07 -8.20 -0.82
N GLN A 104 -6.96 -8.69 -1.34
CA GLN A 104 -6.86 -9.97 -2.02
C GLN A 104 -6.49 -11.13 -1.06
N ASN A 105 -6.02 -10.82 0.15
CA ASN A 105 -5.55 -11.82 1.11
C ASN A 105 -6.72 -12.55 1.79
N PRO A 106 -6.93 -13.85 1.50
CA PRO A 106 -8.03 -14.61 2.11
C PRO A 106 -7.95 -14.71 3.63
N ALA A 107 -6.73 -14.66 4.20
CA ALA A 107 -6.53 -14.75 5.65
C ALA A 107 -7.07 -13.52 6.40
N LEU A 108 -7.21 -12.36 5.74
CA LEU A 108 -7.80 -11.17 6.33
C LEU A 108 -9.32 -11.11 6.21
N GLN A 109 -9.89 -11.93 5.31
CA GLN A 109 -11.32 -11.99 5.09
C GLN A 109 -12.02 -12.72 6.25
N GLN A 110 -13.33 -12.54 6.34
CA GLN A 110 -14.16 -13.32 7.26
C GLN A 110 -13.92 -14.83 7.00
N ASN A 111 -13.45 -15.55 8.01
CA ASN A 111 -13.06 -16.94 7.80
C ASN A 111 -14.27 -17.85 7.53
N ALA A 112 -13.99 -18.95 6.81
CA ALA A 112 -14.99 -19.96 6.43
C ALA A 112 -15.56 -20.75 7.62
N GLU A 113 -15.03 -20.58 8.82
CA GLU A 113 -15.45 -21.30 10.02
C GLU A 113 -16.62 -20.65 10.77
N GLY A 114 -17.22 -19.60 10.19
CA GLY A 114 -18.45 -18.97 10.70
C GLY A 114 -18.25 -18.03 11.89
N TYR A 115 -17.02 -17.73 12.26
CA TYR A 115 -16.73 -16.64 13.18
C TYR A 115 -16.84 -15.30 12.42
N ASN A 116 -17.64 -14.36 12.92
CA ASN A 116 -17.79 -13.01 12.37
C ASN A 116 -16.55 -12.13 12.68
N GLU A 117 -15.36 -12.71 12.66
CA GLU A 117 -14.12 -11.98 12.90
C GLU A 117 -13.56 -11.45 11.59
N THR A 118 -13.31 -10.17 11.55
CA THR A 118 -12.58 -9.51 10.47
C THR A 118 -11.26 -8.99 11.01
N HIS A 119 -10.24 -9.03 10.18
CA HIS A 119 -8.90 -8.61 10.56
C HIS A 119 -8.57 -7.18 10.11
N CYS A 120 -9.52 -6.23 10.28
CA CYS A 120 -9.34 -4.84 9.89
C CYS A 120 -8.11 -4.18 10.57
N ASN A 121 -7.86 -4.53 11.83
CA ASN A 121 -6.67 -4.08 12.56
C ASN A 121 -5.38 -4.61 11.94
N GLN A 122 -5.33 -5.90 11.55
CA GLN A 122 -4.15 -6.48 10.89
C GLN A 122 -3.91 -5.84 9.52
N ALA A 123 -4.97 -5.64 8.74
CA ALA A 123 -4.87 -4.96 7.46
C ALA A 123 -4.29 -3.54 7.60
N THR A 124 -4.75 -2.78 8.58
CA THR A 124 -4.22 -1.44 8.88
C THR A 124 -2.76 -1.52 9.36
N GLN A 125 -2.42 -2.47 10.22
CA GLN A 125 -1.05 -2.69 10.68
C GLN A 125 -0.12 -3.07 9.53
N ASN A 126 -0.57 -3.87 8.57
CA ASN A 126 0.23 -4.23 7.40
C ASN A 126 0.58 -2.99 6.58
N VAL A 127 -0.37 -2.07 6.35
CA VAL A 127 -0.08 -0.78 5.69
C VAL A 127 0.91 0.05 6.52
N MET A 128 0.74 0.12 7.84
CA MET A 128 1.69 0.82 8.72
C MET A 128 3.10 0.23 8.62
N LYS A 129 3.25 -1.10 8.60
CA LYS A 129 4.56 -1.79 8.47
C LYS A 129 5.22 -1.47 7.14
N THR A 130 4.46 -1.51 6.04
CA THR A 130 4.98 -1.14 4.71
C THR A 130 5.51 0.28 4.70
N VAL A 131 4.78 1.23 5.26
CA VAL A 131 5.23 2.62 5.36
C VAL A 131 6.44 2.75 6.32
N ASP A 132 6.40 2.09 7.48
CA ASP A 132 7.48 2.15 8.49
C ASP A 132 8.81 1.63 7.92
N SER A 133 8.77 0.58 7.08
CA SER A 133 9.96 0.04 6.41
C SER A 133 10.56 1.01 5.37
N ALA A 134 9.75 1.92 4.85
CA ALA A 134 10.11 2.80 3.74
C ALA A 134 10.51 4.22 4.19
N ILE A 135 10.37 4.55 5.47
CA ILE A 135 10.71 5.85 6.03
C ILE A 135 11.78 5.73 7.11
N ASP A 136 12.72 6.67 7.11
CA ASP A 136 13.71 6.78 8.19
C ASP A 136 13.07 7.49 9.41
N ASN A 137 12.45 6.72 10.28
CA ASN A 137 11.70 7.24 11.41
C ASN A 137 12.29 6.77 12.75
N LYS A 138 12.52 7.71 13.67
CA LYS A 138 13.03 7.39 15.02
C LYS A 138 11.98 6.74 15.93
N THR A 139 10.71 6.99 15.63
CA THR A 139 9.57 6.44 16.37
C THR A 139 8.76 5.58 15.44
N PRO A 140 8.57 4.27 15.73
CA PRO A 140 7.76 3.41 14.88
C PRO A 140 6.35 3.97 14.66
N ILE A 141 5.86 3.88 13.43
CA ILE A 141 4.49 4.26 13.12
C ILE A 141 3.50 3.12 13.35
N VAL A 142 4.01 1.89 13.50
CA VAL A 142 3.16 0.71 13.70
C VAL A 142 2.50 0.76 15.07
N VAL A 143 1.17 0.77 15.08
CA VAL A 143 0.37 0.67 16.31
C VAL A 143 -0.27 -0.71 16.36
N ASN A 144 0.08 -1.48 17.40
CA ASN A 144 -0.42 -2.84 17.58
C ASN A 144 -1.68 -2.87 18.46
N GLY A 145 -2.44 -3.94 18.33
CA GLY A 145 -3.62 -4.20 19.18
C GLY A 145 -4.89 -4.48 18.38
N ARG A 146 -6.00 -4.59 19.10
CA ARG A 146 -7.35 -4.63 18.49
C ARG A 146 -7.75 -3.22 18.02
N ALA A 147 -8.78 -3.13 17.20
CA ALA A 147 -9.21 -1.84 16.63
C ALA A 147 -9.48 -0.76 17.71
N ASN A 148 -10.12 -1.11 18.84
CA ASN A 148 -10.34 -0.17 19.93
C ASN A 148 -9.01 0.30 20.58
N ASP A 149 -8.05 -0.61 20.76
CA ASP A 149 -6.76 -0.30 21.39
C ASP A 149 -5.91 0.59 20.47
N MET A 150 -5.94 0.30 19.18
CA MET A 150 -5.27 1.11 18.16
C MET A 150 -5.88 2.51 18.10
N ALA A 151 -7.22 2.62 18.06
CA ALA A 151 -7.94 3.90 18.08
C ALA A 151 -7.57 4.73 19.31
N ALA A 152 -7.57 4.12 20.49
CA ALA A 152 -7.17 4.78 21.73
C ALA A 152 -5.71 5.26 21.69
N THR A 153 -4.80 4.45 21.14
CA THR A 153 -3.39 4.82 21.00
C THR A 153 -3.20 5.98 20.01
N LEU A 154 -3.84 5.91 18.86
CA LEU A 154 -3.77 6.95 17.82
C LEU A 154 -4.33 8.28 18.32
N SER A 155 -5.46 8.25 19.03
CA SER A 155 -6.12 9.45 19.59
C SER A 155 -5.41 10.04 20.81
N SER A 156 -4.49 9.29 21.45
CA SER A 156 -3.84 9.71 22.69
C SER A 156 -2.89 10.90 22.54
N GLY A 157 -2.47 11.24 21.33
CA GLY A 157 -1.44 12.23 21.03
C GLY A 157 -0.03 11.85 21.51
N LYS A 158 0.17 10.62 21.99
CA LYS A 158 1.48 10.14 22.49
C LYS A 158 2.43 9.73 21.38
N ASN A 159 1.91 9.29 20.24
CA ASN A 159 2.73 8.98 19.07
C ASN A 159 2.83 10.22 18.19
N PRO A 160 4.04 10.82 18.04
CA PRO A 160 4.22 12.08 17.31
C PRO A 160 3.96 11.96 15.81
N ASN A 161 3.89 10.74 15.28
CA ASN A 161 3.65 10.48 13.86
C ASN A 161 2.18 10.60 13.47
N TYR A 162 1.27 10.68 14.45
CA TYR A 162 -0.17 10.75 14.20
C TYR A 162 -0.78 12.02 14.76
N LEU A 163 -1.60 12.64 13.95
CA LEU A 163 -2.36 13.82 14.29
C LEU A 163 -3.86 13.57 14.04
N SER A 164 -4.68 13.80 15.04
CA SER A 164 -6.14 13.76 14.87
C SER A 164 -6.59 14.96 14.04
N VAL A 165 -7.28 14.72 12.95
CA VAL A 165 -7.69 15.74 11.99
C VAL A 165 -9.14 15.52 11.55
N SER A 166 -9.73 16.50 10.88
CA SER A 166 -11.04 16.34 10.25
C SER A 166 -11.00 15.33 9.09
N GLU A 167 -12.15 14.73 8.75
CA GLU A 167 -12.30 13.84 7.59
C GLU A 167 -11.76 14.47 6.30
N SER A 168 -12.10 15.74 6.04
CA SER A 168 -11.64 16.44 4.84
C SER A 168 -10.12 16.60 4.79
N THR A 169 -9.47 16.81 5.94
CA THR A 169 -8.01 16.89 6.03
C THR A 169 -7.37 15.51 5.83
N ALA A 170 -7.94 14.47 6.44
CA ALA A 170 -7.47 13.09 6.24
C ALA A 170 -7.57 12.65 4.79
N SER A 171 -8.70 12.94 4.14
CA SER A 171 -8.91 12.65 2.71
C SER A 171 -7.89 13.38 1.82
N LYS A 172 -7.64 14.68 2.06
CA LYS A 172 -6.63 15.45 1.31
C LYS A 172 -5.21 14.93 1.52
N ASN A 173 -4.87 14.52 2.74
CA ASN A 173 -3.56 13.92 3.02
C ASN A 173 -3.39 12.63 2.20
N ALA A 174 -4.42 11.78 2.18
CA ALA A 174 -4.39 10.55 1.41
C ALA A 174 -4.29 10.82 -0.12
N GLN A 175 -5.00 11.82 -0.65
CA GLN A 175 -4.88 12.25 -2.04
C GLN A 175 -3.44 12.66 -2.40
N ASN A 176 -2.73 13.26 -1.46
CA ASN A 176 -1.32 13.64 -1.59
C ASN A 176 -0.33 12.50 -1.30
N GLY A 177 -0.82 11.25 -1.18
CA GLY A 177 0.00 10.06 -0.96
C GLY A 177 0.36 9.77 0.49
N GLY A 178 -0.14 10.55 1.44
CA GLY A 178 0.10 10.35 2.87
C GLY A 178 -0.80 9.28 3.49
N LEU A 179 -0.28 8.53 4.46
CA LEU A 179 -1.08 7.59 5.23
C LEU A 179 -2.14 8.33 6.05
N SER A 180 -3.40 7.99 5.86
CA SER A 180 -4.54 8.47 6.66
C SER A 180 -5.36 7.28 7.13
N ILE A 181 -5.75 7.32 8.39
CA ILE A 181 -6.44 6.24 9.08
C ILE A 181 -7.79 6.76 9.58
N VAL A 182 -8.81 5.93 9.42
CA VAL A 182 -10.10 6.13 10.05
C VAL A 182 -10.34 5.05 11.07
N ASP A 183 -10.85 5.42 12.22
CA ASP A 183 -11.22 4.48 13.28
C ASP A 183 -12.62 4.74 13.83
N TYR A 184 -13.20 3.70 14.39
CA TYR A 184 -14.43 3.73 15.14
C TYR A 184 -14.24 2.92 16.42
N THR A 185 -14.27 3.58 17.56
CA THR A 185 -14.27 2.93 18.87
C THR A 185 -15.67 2.49 19.23
N ASN A 186 -15.87 1.18 19.47
CA ASN A 186 -17.16 0.70 19.92
C ASN A 186 -17.40 1.14 21.37
N PRO A 187 -18.51 1.82 21.68
CA PRO A 187 -18.83 2.25 23.05
C PRO A 187 -19.05 1.08 24.01
N ASN A 188 -19.38 -0.11 23.50
CA ASN A 188 -19.39 -1.33 24.29
C ASN A 188 -17.99 -1.96 24.26
N PRO A 189 -17.24 -1.97 25.39
CA PRO A 189 -15.86 -2.49 25.41
C PRO A 189 -15.75 -3.99 25.11
N SER A 190 -16.86 -4.75 25.23
CA SER A 190 -16.92 -6.17 24.90
C SER A 190 -17.04 -6.40 23.38
N LYS A 191 -17.24 -5.35 22.58
CA LYS A 191 -17.35 -5.43 21.12
C LYS A 191 -16.17 -4.75 20.46
N SER A 192 -15.73 -5.31 19.34
CA SER A 192 -14.68 -4.72 18.53
C SER A 192 -15.14 -3.40 17.90
N GLY A 193 -14.25 -2.42 17.85
CA GLY A 193 -14.36 -1.28 16.97
C GLY A 193 -14.02 -1.63 15.53
N HIS A 194 -13.71 -0.61 14.75
CA HIS A 194 -13.26 -0.77 13.37
C HIS A 194 -12.12 0.21 13.08
N ILE A 195 -11.20 -0.18 12.21
CA ILE A 195 -10.08 0.66 11.77
C ILE A 195 -9.73 0.33 10.33
N ALA A 196 -9.42 1.34 9.54
CA ALA A 196 -9.05 1.16 8.14
C ALA A 196 -8.23 2.36 7.63
N THR A 197 -7.70 2.27 6.42
CA THR A 197 -6.91 3.33 5.79
C THR A 197 -7.68 3.95 4.62
N TYR A 198 -7.51 5.27 4.42
CA TYR A 198 -7.96 5.90 3.18
C TYR A 198 -7.18 5.35 1.99
N SER A 199 -7.86 5.20 0.85
CA SER A 199 -7.20 5.01 -0.45
C SER A 199 -6.31 6.22 -0.75
N VAL A 200 -5.09 5.98 -1.20
CA VAL A 200 -4.11 7.06 -1.43
C VAL A 200 -3.98 7.43 -2.91
N GLY A 201 -3.50 8.65 -3.15
CA GLY A 201 -3.31 9.21 -4.48
C GLY A 201 -4.59 9.74 -5.12
N VAL A 202 -4.42 10.45 -6.23
CA VAL A 202 -5.53 11.02 -7.02
C VAL A 202 -5.99 9.99 -8.05
N ASN A 203 -7.10 9.32 -7.81
CA ASN A 203 -7.67 8.30 -8.69
C ASN A 203 -9.19 8.17 -8.48
N ILE A 204 -9.83 7.21 -9.16
CA ILE A 204 -11.26 6.90 -9.03
C ILE A 204 -11.67 6.42 -7.61
N LEU A 205 -10.70 6.12 -6.76
CA LEU A 205 -10.91 5.66 -5.38
C LEU A 205 -10.77 6.81 -4.37
N GLU A 206 -10.67 8.05 -4.85
CA GLU A 206 -10.54 9.24 -4.02
C GLU A 206 -11.63 9.31 -2.93
N GLY A 207 -11.21 9.53 -1.69
CA GLY A 207 -12.09 9.59 -0.53
C GLY A 207 -12.70 8.25 -0.10
N LYS A 208 -12.33 7.12 -0.75
CA LYS A 208 -12.75 5.79 -0.32
C LYS A 208 -11.80 5.23 0.72
N ILE A 209 -12.29 4.22 1.42
CA ILE A 209 -11.59 3.50 2.48
C ILE A 209 -11.23 2.11 1.97
N ALA A 210 -9.98 1.70 2.11
CA ALA A 210 -9.54 0.31 1.92
C ALA A 210 -9.97 -0.50 3.14
N ASN A 211 -11.11 -1.14 3.02
CA ASN A 211 -11.84 -1.74 4.12
C ASN A 211 -11.78 -3.26 4.11
N ILE A 212 -11.44 -3.86 5.24
CA ILE A 212 -11.62 -5.29 5.52
C ILE A 212 -12.79 -5.41 6.49
N GLY A 213 -13.92 -5.79 5.98
CA GLY A 213 -15.17 -5.96 6.72
C GLY A 213 -15.81 -7.32 6.45
N PRO A 214 -17.07 -7.54 6.87
CA PRO A 214 -17.85 -8.66 6.39
C PRO A 214 -17.83 -8.70 4.86
N SER A 215 -17.93 -9.87 4.25
CA SER A 215 -17.66 -10.10 2.81
C SER A 215 -18.33 -9.11 1.85
N SER A 216 -19.52 -8.61 2.21
CA SER A 216 -20.24 -7.58 1.44
C SER A 216 -19.68 -6.16 1.58
N TYR A 217 -18.74 -5.93 2.50
CA TYR A 217 -18.16 -4.62 2.80
C TYR A 217 -16.63 -4.62 2.71
N THR A 218 -16.02 -5.69 2.23
CA THR A 218 -14.59 -5.73 1.93
C THR A 218 -14.33 -5.11 0.56
N GLY A 219 -13.40 -4.17 0.49
CA GLY A 219 -13.08 -3.45 -0.74
C GLY A 219 -12.82 -1.97 -0.51
N PHE A 220 -12.74 -1.21 -1.59
CA PHE A 220 -12.72 0.25 -1.52
C PHE A 220 -14.15 0.79 -1.41
N VAL A 221 -14.54 1.19 -0.22
CA VAL A 221 -15.89 1.61 0.11
C VAL A 221 -15.94 3.07 0.57
N PRO A 222 -17.09 3.77 0.45
CA PRO A 222 -17.27 5.07 1.09
C PRO A 222 -17.09 4.98 2.62
N LEU A 223 -16.72 6.07 3.27
CA LEU A 223 -16.49 6.13 4.72
C LEU A 223 -17.68 5.56 5.53
N ASN A 224 -18.90 5.94 5.19
CA ASN A 224 -20.11 5.44 5.83
C ASN A 224 -20.36 3.93 5.58
N GLY A 225 -19.77 3.37 4.54
CA GLY A 225 -19.74 1.93 4.28
C GLY A 225 -18.75 1.20 5.17
N ALA A 226 -17.59 1.84 5.47
CA ALA A 226 -16.58 1.27 6.34
C ALA A 226 -17.01 1.28 7.82
N ILE A 227 -17.49 2.41 8.33
CA ILE A 227 -17.79 2.60 9.76
C ILE A 227 -19.28 2.57 10.11
N GLY A 228 -20.17 2.47 9.12
CA GLY A 228 -21.64 2.41 9.26
C GLY A 228 -22.31 3.79 9.34
N LYS A 229 -23.54 3.87 8.77
CA LYS A 229 -24.27 5.13 8.56
C LYS A 229 -24.66 5.90 9.84
N ASN A 230 -24.69 5.22 10.98
CA ASN A 230 -25.16 5.79 12.25
C ASN A 230 -24.08 5.84 13.32
N LYS A 231 -22.82 5.83 12.91
CA LYS A 231 -21.70 5.91 13.82
C LYS A 231 -21.07 7.28 13.66
N PRO A 232 -20.89 8.01 14.80
CA PRO A 232 -20.29 9.34 14.77
C PRO A 232 -18.84 9.29 14.34
#